data_7a27e644658a581c21ce3a1173310a9e
#
_entry.id   7a27e644658a581c21ce3a1173310a9e
#
_cell.length_a   1.000
_cell.length_b   1.000
_cell.length_c   1.000
_cell.angle_alpha   90.00
_cell.angle_beta   90.00
_cell.angle_gamma   90.00
#
_symmetry.space_group_name_H-M   'P 1'
#
loop_
_entity.id
_entity.type
_entity.pdbx_description
1 polymer ?
#
loop_
_entity_poly.entity_id
_entity_poly.type
_entity_poly.pdbx_seq_one_letter_code
_entity_poly.pdbx_strand_id
1 'polypeptide(L)'
;MEALQNMVFALCEAAGTSGAESPAAAAAAGFLESAAQVEIDPMGNVVGRLGKIGAPNRILLNAHLDQISMMVTEIDADGFLRIAPCGGIDRRVLPGSPVTVLGRERLTGIVCGAVYGADKLPPLEEMAVDLGMTKEQAELLVSPGDRVVYSGRPQRLLGSRVTSPSLDDRAGCAAVIRAAQLLAGEDLSWEVIVLLSSREETGGPGAGTAAYVLDPAQAICVDVSFAVQPGLQKGKYASLGGGPMVGIAPALSSGMRADLTRIAKQEGIPYQLEVMGGSTGTDTDHICIARGGVACAMLSLPQRNMHTPAEIVDLQDLEWTARLMAAYVRGLV
;
A
#
# COMPACT_ATOMS: atom_id res chain seq x y z
N MET A 1 -1.09 17.25 -10.62
CA MET A 1 0.04 16.28 -10.72
C MET A 1 1.15 16.55 -9.70
N GLU A 2 1.67 17.78 -9.60
CA GLU A 2 2.75 18.09 -8.63
C GLU A 2 2.32 17.85 -7.17
N ALA A 3 1.13 18.30 -6.77
CA ALA A 3 0.60 18.05 -5.43
C ALA A 3 0.43 16.55 -5.13
N LEU A 4 -0.04 15.76 -6.09
CA LEU A 4 -0.17 14.30 -5.95
C LEU A 4 1.21 13.65 -5.83
N GLN A 5 2.20 14.05 -6.63
CA GLN A 5 3.58 13.58 -6.51
C GLN A 5 4.16 13.87 -5.13
N ASN A 6 4.00 15.09 -4.62
CA ASN A 6 4.51 15.49 -3.31
C ASN A 6 3.85 14.67 -2.19
N MET A 7 2.55 14.36 -2.31
CA MET A 7 1.83 13.48 -1.40
C MET A 7 2.42 12.06 -1.42
N VAL A 8 2.57 11.45 -2.61
CA VAL A 8 3.18 10.11 -2.76
C VAL A 8 4.57 10.08 -2.14
N PHE A 9 5.40 11.09 -2.42
CA PHE A 9 6.76 11.17 -1.90
C PHE A 9 6.78 11.27 -0.37
N ALA A 10 5.97 12.14 0.22
CA ALA A 10 5.87 12.27 1.66
C ALA A 10 5.37 10.98 2.34
N LEU A 11 4.39 10.29 1.73
CA LEU A 11 3.91 9.02 2.23
C LEU A 11 5.00 7.93 2.15
N CYS A 12 5.76 7.85 1.06
CA CYS A 12 6.84 6.87 0.92
C CYS A 12 8.05 7.16 1.84
N GLU A 13 8.32 8.42 2.21
CA GLU A 13 9.39 8.78 3.15
C GLU A 13 9.03 8.49 4.61
N ALA A 14 7.73 8.45 4.92
CA ALA A 14 7.24 8.13 6.26
C ALA A 14 7.40 6.64 6.56
N ALA A 15 8.15 6.30 7.60
CA ALA A 15 8.27 4.91 8.03
C ALA A 15 6.91 4.36 8.48
N GLY A 16 6.61 3.13 8.09
CA GLY A 16 5.33 2.50 8.44
C GLY A 16 5.34 1.04 8.03
N THR A 17 5.93 0.21 8.87
CA THR A 17 5.94 -1.25 8.68
C THR A 17 4.76 -1.86 9.42
N SER A 18 4.33 -3.06 9.03
CA SER A 18 3.21 -3.76 9.69
C SER A 18 3.39 -3.79 11.21
N GLY A 19 2.43 -3.22 11.94
CA GLY A 19 2.42 -3.10 13.40
C GLY A 19 3.24 -1.92 13.96
N ALA A 20 3.81 -1.06 13.09
CA ALA A 20 4.53 0.15 13.47
C ALA A 20 4.29 1.28 12.46
N GLU A 21 3.03 1.50 12.09
CA GLU A 21 2.58 2.42 11.04
C GLU A 21 2.49 3.87 11.48
N SER A 22 2.68 4.19 12.77
CA SER A 22 2.36 5.52 13.33
C SER A 22 2.93 6.71 12.55
N PRO A 23 4.19 6.74 12.07
CA PRO A 23 4.67 7.87 11.29
C PRO A 23 3.96 8.02 9.93
N ALA A 24 3.66 6.90 9.28
CA ALA A 24 2.92 6.89 8.02
C ALA A 24 1.47 7.29 8.21
N ALA A 25 0.83 6.81 9.29
CA ALA A 25 -0.53 7.18 9.65
C ALA A 25 -0.64 8.68 9.93
N ALA A 26 0.33 9.26 10.65
CA ALA A 26 0.37 10.70 10.89
C ALA A 26 0.52 11.52 9.59
N ALA A 27 1.39 11.07 8.68
CA ALA A 27 1.56 11.73 7.38
C ALA A 27 0.28 11.65 6.53
N ALA A 28 -0.35 10.48 6.47
CA ALA A 28 -1.58 10.26 5.72
C ALA A 28 -2.76 11.04 6.29
N ALA A 29 -2.91 11.06 7.63
CA ALA A 29 -3.92 11.84 8.32
C ALA A 29 -3.81 13.34 7.97
N GLY A 30 -2.60 13.90 7.99
CA GLY A 30 -2.36 15.30 7.64
C GLY A 30 -2.80 15.67 6.22
N PHE A 31 -2.65 14.77 5.24
CA PHE A 31 -3.18 15.01 3.89
C PHE A 31 -4.69 14.85 3.79
N LEU A 32 -5.29 14.02 4.63
CA LEU A 32 -6.72 13.72 4.60
C LEU A 32 -7.56 14.76 5.37
N GLU A 33 -7.02 15.41 6.41
CA GLU A 33 -7.71 16.40 7.26
C GLU A 33 -8.32 17.56 6.47
N SER A 34 -7.77 17.89 5.29
CA SER A 34 -8.33 18.92 4.42
C SER A 34 -9.67 18.53 3.77
N ALA A 35 -10.02 17.24 3.76
CA ALA A 35 -11.18 16.69 3.07
C ALA A 35 -12.15 15.94 3.97
N ALA A 36 -11.75 15.48 5.14
CA ALA A 36 -12.51 14.58 5.99
C ALA A 36 -12.30 14.87 7.50
N GLN A 37 -13.22 14.38 8.33
CA GLN A 37 -12.98 14.24 9.76
C GLN A 37 -12.13 12.99 9.97
N VAL A 38 -10.95 13.14 10.57
CA VAL A 38 -9.94 12.09 10.65
C VAL A 38 -9.75 11.60 12.07
N GLU A 39 -9.65 10.30 12.25
CA GLU A 39 -9.25 9.63 13.49
C GLU A 39 -8.26 8.49 13.18
N ILE A 40 -7.45 8.11 14.17
CA ILE A 40 -6.61 6.91 14.11
C ILE A 40 -7.17 5.92 15.13
N ASP A 41 -7.54 4.74 14.66
CA ASP A 41 -8.15 3.72 15.50
C ASP A 41 -7.09 2.93 16.32
N PRO A 42 -7.51 2.07 17.28
CA PRO A 42 -6.56 1.28 18.08
C PRO A 42 -5.70 0.28 17.27
N MET A 43 -6.10 -0.08 16.05
CA MET A 43 -5.30 -0.93 15.17
C MET A 43 -4.23 -0.15 14.42
N GLY A 44 -4.28 1.21 14.45
CA GLY A 44 -3.40 2.09 13.72
C GLY A 44 -3.91 2.45 12.32
N ASN A 45 -5.14 2.10 11.99
CA ASN A 45 -5.78 2.53 10.75
C ASN A 45 -6.06 4.03 10.81
N VAL A 46 -5.93 4.73 9.68
CA VAL A 46 -6.44 6.10 9.51
C VAL A 46 -7.85 6.02 8.93
N VAL A 47 -8.83 6.56 9.66
CA VAL A 47 -10.24 6.60 9.26
C VAL A 47 -10.63 8.05 9.01
N GLY A 48 -11.08 8.34 7.79
CA GLY A 48 -11.62 9.65 7.41
C GLY A 48 -13.11 9.55 7.09
N ARG A 49 -13.92 10.52 7.54
CA ARG A 49 -15.35 10.57 7.26
C ARG A 49 -15.70 11.87 6.56
N LEU A 50 -16.46 11.77 5.46
CA LEU A 50 -16.93 12.92 4.69
C LEU A 50 -18.31 12.63 4.07
N GLY A 51 -18.88 13.62 3.37
CA GLY A 51 -20.22 13.52 2.81
C GLY A 51 -21.28 13.58 3.90
N LYS A 52 -22.33 12.77 3.78
CA LYS A 52 -23.47 12.77 4.75
C LYS A 52 -23.15 11.87 5.94
N ILE A 53 -22.30 12.38 6.86
CA ILE A 53 -21.90 11.62 8.06
C ILE A 53 -23.12 11.16 8.85
N GLY A 54 -23.14 9.86 9.22
CA GLY A 54 -24.27 9.24 9.91
C GLY A 54 -25.39 8.78 8.99
N ALA A 55 -25.24 8.88 7.65
CA ALA A 55 -26.19 8.29 6.73
C ALA A 55 -26.28 6.75 6.91
N PRO A 56 -27.44 6.15 6.65
CA PRO A 56 -27.60 4.69 6.76
C PRO A 56 -26.76 3.93 5.74
N ASN A 57 -26.54 4.53 4.58
CA ASN A 57 -25.72 3.96 3.52
C ASN A 57 -24.29 4.54 3.62
N ARG A 58 -23.30 3.64 3.61
CA ARG A 58 -21.89 3.99 3.74
C ARG A 58 -21.09 3.30 2.64
N ILE A 59 -20.19 4.04 2.02
CA ILE A 59 -19.17 3.47 1.11
C ILE A 59 -17.80 3.62 1.72
N LEU A 60 -17.02 2.56 1.70
CA LEU A 60 -15.63 2.51 2.13
C LEU A 60 -14.70 2.66 0.93
N LEU A 61 -13.75 3.58 0.99
CA LEU A 61 -12.61 3.68 0.07
C LEU A 61 -11.37 3.26 0.84
N ASN A 62 -10.74 2.15 0.44
CA ASN A 62 -9.65 1.54 1.19
C ASN A 62 -8.36 1.49 0.36
N ALA A 63 -7.24 1.61 1.06
CA ALA A 63 -5.86 1.30 0.63
C ALA A 63 -5.04 0.99 1.89
N HIS A 64 -3.88 0.31 1.78
CA HIS A 64 -3.12 0.00 2.99
C HIS A 64 -1.91 0.91 3.22
N LEU A 65 -1.64 1.17 4.51
CA LEU A 65 -0.57 2.06 4.96
C LEU A 65 0.76 1.35 5.17
N ASP A 66 0.73 0.11 5.55
CA ASP A 66 1.95 -0.59 5.89
C ASP A 66 2.76 -0.96 4.64
N GLN A 67 3.98 -1.29 4.88
CA GLN A 67 4.93 -1.74 3.86
C GLN A 67 5.63 -3.00 4.35
N ILE A 68 6.10 -3.82 3.41
CA ILE A 68 6.98 -4.93 3.73
C ILE A 68 8.24 -4.46 4.46
N SER A 69 8.76 -5.31 5.32
CA SER A 69 9.96 -5.04 6.10
C SER A 69 10.63 -6.32 6.57
N MET A 70 11.72 -6.17 7.24
CA MET A 70 12.32 -7.22 8.05
C MET A 70 12.30 -6.81 9.52
N MET A 71 12.43 -7.78 10.42
CA MET A 71 12.51 -7.56 11.86
C MET A 71 13.83 -8.12 12.37
N VAL A 72 14.51 -7.35 13.22
CA VAL A 72 15.69 -7.85 13.92
C VAL A 72 15.27 -8.94 14.91
N THR A 73 15.88 -10.11 14.83
CA THR A 73 15.62 -11.23 15.74
C THR A 73 16.71 -11.38 16.78
N GLU A 74 17.96 -11.07 16.43
CA GLU A 74 19.13 -11.24 17.27
C GLU A 74 20.26 -10.31 16.81
N ILE A 75 21.15 -9.93 17.72
CA ILE A 75 22.46 -9.33 17.43
C ILE A 75 23.50 -10.39 17.76
N ASP A 76 24.19 -10.92 16.75
CA ASP A 76 25.13 -12.01 16.93
C ASP A 76 26.46 -11.55 17.55
N ALA A 77 27.38 -12.50 17.80
CA ALA A 77 28.66 -12.21 18.50
C ALA A 77 29.56 -11.25 17.71
N ASP A 78 29.41 -11.20 16.40
CA ASP A 78 30.22 -10.35 15.52
C ASP A 78 29.54 -9.00 15.22
N GLY A 79 28.36 -8.72 15.83
CA GLY A 79 27.63 -7.47 15.69
C GLY A 79 26.66 -7.43 14.50
N PHE A 80 26.48 -8.52 13.75
CA PHE A 80 25.50 -8.60 12.68
C PHE A 80 24.08 -8.75 13.23
N LEU A 81 23.11 -8.07 12.61
CA LEU A 81 21.70 -8.20 12.95
C LEU A 81 21.08 -9.36 12.15
N ARG A 82 20.62 -10.40 12.84
CA ARG A 82 19.81 -11.46 12.24
C ARG A 82 18.40 -10.95 12.00
N ILE A 83 17.79 -11.34 10.89
CA ILE A 83 16.53 -10.79 10.42
C ILE A 83 15.51 -11.87 10.05
N ALA A 84 14.23 -11.55 10.28
CA ALA A 84 13.09 -12.33 9.80
C ALA A 84 12.18 -11.46 8.90
N PRO A 85 11.44 -12.03 7.92
CA PRO A 85 10.57 -11.26 7.07
C PRO A 85 9.31 -10.79 7.80
N CYS A 86 8.83 -9.61 7.46
CA CYS A 86 7.50 -9.09 7.75
C CYS A 86 6.85 -8.73 6.42
N GLY A 87 5.96 -9.57 5.89
CA GLY A 87 5.41 -9.47 4.56
C GLY A 87 6.24 -10.20 3.49
N GLY A 88 5.95 -9.93 2.25
CA GLY A 88 6.46 -10.65 1.09
C GLY A 88 7.87 -10.25 0.64
N ILE A 89 8.89 -10.50 1.45
CA ILE A 89 10.28 -10.18 1.12
C ILE A 89 10.87 -11.15 0.10
N ASP A 90 11.33 -10.63 -1.03
CA ASP A 90 12.08 -11.40 -2.02
C ASP A 90 13.58 -11.39 -1.70
N ARG A 91 14.08 -12.52 -1.22
CA ARG A 91 15.50 -12.68 -0.87
C ARG A 91 16.47 -12.46 -2.05
N ARG A 92 15.98 -12.51 -3.31
CA ARG A 92 16.84 -12.30 -4.49
C ARG A 92 17.34 -10.87 -4.64
N VAL A 93 16.62 -9.91 -4.08
CA VAL A 93 16.97 -8.48 -4.16
C VAL A 93 17.63 -7.96 -2.88
N LEU A 94 17.77 -8.80 -1.85
CA LEU A 94 18.35 -8.40 -0.56
C LEU A 94 19.88 -8.27 -0.56
N PRO A 95 20.66 -9.27 -1.05
CA PRO A 95 22.10 -9.25 -0.88
C PRO A 95 22.75 -8.00 -1.48
N GLY A 96 23.49 -7.27 -0.66
CA GLY A 96 24.12 -6.01 -1.04
C GLY A 96 23.20 -4.80 -1.06
N SER A 97 21.90 -4.99 -0.76
CA SER A 97 20.96 -3.86 -0.69
C SER A 97 21.23 -3.02 0.57
N PRO A 98 21.25 -1.68 0.42
CA PRO A 98 21.21 -0.78 1.56
C PRO A 98 19.84 -0.84 2.23
N VAL A 99 19.85 -0.87 3.56
CA VAL A 99 18.66 -0.87 4.41
C VAL A 99 18.77 0.18 5.50
N THR A 100 17.63 0.56 6.05
CA THR A 100 17.55 1.44 7.22
C THR A 100 16.99 0.63 8.39
N VAL A 101 17.76 0.52 9.44
CA VAL A 101 17.33 -0.06 10.71
C VAL A 101 16.66 1.04 11.53
N LEU A 102 15.42 0.80 11.95
CA LEU A 102 14.61 1.71 12.75
C LEU A 102 14.73 1.33 14.23
N GLY A 103 15.93 1.54 14.78
CA GLY A 103 16.24 1.38 16.19
C GLY A 103 15.96 2.65 16.99
N ARG A 104 16.76 2.92 18.04
CA ARG A 104 16.68 4.18 18.82
C ARG A 104 16.93 5.42 17.95
N GLU A 105 17.68 5.25 16.90
CA GLU A 105 17.86 6.19 15.79
C GLU A 105 17.85 5.44 14.46
N ARG A 106 17.77 6.16 13.34
CA ARG A 106 17.83 5.57 12.00
C ARG A 106 19.29 5.24 11.65
N LEU A 107 19.59 3.96 11.46
CA LEU A 107 20.91 3.48 11.12
C LEU A 107 20.94 2.94 9.70
N THR A 108 21.98 3.26 8.96
CA THR A 108 22.23 2.65 7.65
C THR A 108 22.92 1.31 7.83
N GLY A 109 22.40 0.27 7.19
CA GLY A 109 23.01 -1.06 7.15
C GLY A 109 23.04 -1.61 5.73
N ILE A 110 23.82 -2.67 5.54
CA ILE A 110 23.91 -3.41 4.28
C ILE A 110 23.53 -4.86 4.54
N VAL A 111 22.66 -5.42 3.71
CA VAL A 111 22.32 -6.85 3.82
C VAL A 111 23.47 -7.70 3.31
N CYS A 112 24.01 -8.54 4.17
CA CYS A 112 25.00 -9.56 3.86
C CYS A 112 24.33 -10.92 3.70
N GLY A 113 24.77 -11.73 2.74
CA GLY A 113 24.16 -13.04 2.50
C GLY A 113 24.51 -13.66 1.14
N ALA A 114 25.18 -12.90 0.26
CA ALA A 114 25.71 -13.42 -0.98
C ALA A 114 27.23 -13.57 -0.87
N VAL A 115 27.73 -14.78 -1.16
CA VAL A 115 29.16 -15.03 -1.29
C VAL A 115 29.47 -15.13 -2.78
N TYR A 116 30.49 -14.39 -3.24
CA TYR A 116 30.94 -14.45 -4.64
C TYR A 116 31.25 -15.89 -5.06
N GLY A 117 30.65 -16.33 -6.18
CA GLY A 117 30.81 -17.67 -6.72
C GLY A 117 29.92 -18.74 -6.08
N ALA A 118 29.03 -18.41 -5.17
CA ALA A 118 28.01 -19.34 -4.68
C ALA A 118 26.90 -19.55 -5.72
N ASP A 119 26.53 -20.82 -5.97
CA ASP A 119 25.47 -21.18 -6.94
C ASP A 119 24.06 -20.85 -6.47
N LYS A 120 23.87 -20.64 -5.16
CA LYS A 120 22.55 -20.41 -4.54
C LYS A 120 22.61 -19.31 -3.48
N LEU A 121 21.53 -18.54 -3.42
CA LEU A 121 21.32 -17.63 -2.31
C LEU A 121 20.95 -18.40 -1.03
N PRO A 122 21.48 -18.02 0.13
CA PRO A 122 21.09 -18.60 1.41
C PRO A 122 19.60 -18.33 1.72
N PRO A 123 18.98 -19.08 2.61
CA PRO A 123 17.72 -18.70 3.24
C PRO A 123 17.81 -17.32 3.91
N LEU A 124 16.68 -16.65 4.08
CA LEU A 124 16.67 -15.30 4.67
C LEU A 124 17.23 -15.30 6.11
N GLU A 125 16.98 -16.36 6.84
CA GLU A 125 17.42 -16.54 8.24
C GLU A 125 18.96 -16.65 8.37
N GLU A 126 19.64 -16.97 7.28
CA GLU A 126 21.10 -16.98 7.20
C GLU A 126 21.69 -15.65 6.73
N MET A 127 20.83 -14.74 6.24
CA MET A 127 21.24 -13.37 5.91
C MET A 127 21.30 -12.52 7.18
N ALA A 128 22.04 -11.43 7.11
CA ALA A 128 22.18 -10.51 8.22
C ALA A 128 22.38 -9.07 7.73
N VAL A 129 22.14 -8.11 8.58
CA VAL A 129 22.44 -6.70 8.31
C VAL A 129 23.72 -6.32 9.03
N ASP A 130 24.69 -5.79 8.27
CA ASP A 130 25.92 -5.23 8.76
C ASP A 130 25.76 -3.72 8.97
N LEU A 131 25.98 -3.26 10.21
CA LEU A 131 26.00 -1.84 10.59
C LEU A 131 27.44 -1.28 10.69
N GLY A 132 28.46 -2.11 10.52
CA GLY A 132 29.86 -1.75 10.77
C GLY A 132 30.17 -1.53 12.26
N MET A 133 29.41 -2.17 13.16
CA MET A 133 29.51 -2.00 14.63
C MET A 133 29.88 -3.31 15.30
N THR A 134 30.52 -3.20 16.50
CA THR A 134 30.63 -4.36 17.38
C THR A 134 29.25 -4.68 18.00
N LYS A 135 29.14 -5.87 18.60
CA LYS A 135 27.93 -6.28 19.31
C LYS A 135 27.49 -5.26 20.36
N GLU A 136 28.44 -4.83 21.20
CA GLU A 136 28.19 -3.89 22.30
C GLU A 136 27.72 -2.53 21.78
N GLN A 137 28.25 -2.07 20.64
CA GLN A 137 27.84 -0.83 20.00
C GLN A 137 26.41 -0.96 19.41
N ALA A 138 26.13 -2.08 18.73
CA ALA A 138 24.82 -2.33 18.14
C ALA A 138 23.73 -2.46 19.21
N GLU A 139 23.97 -3.15 20.32
CA GLU A 139 23.02 -3.31 21.44
C GLU A 139 22.65 -1.98 22.14
N LEU A 140 23.47 -0.94 22.01
CA LEU A 140 23.09 0.39 22.50
C LEU A 140 22.00 1.07 21.66
N LEU A 141 21.90 0.71 20.38
CA LEU A 141 21.07 1.42 19.40
C LEU A 141 19.95 0.56 18.83
N VAL A 142 20.11 -0.77 18.83
CA VAL A 142 19.20 -1.73 18.22
C VAL A 142 18.79 -2.80 19.24
N SER A 143 17.55 -3.24 19.12
CA SER A 143 16.98 -4.32 19.93
C SER A 143 16.25 -5.33 19.05
N PRO A 144 16.13 -6.60 19.46
CA PRO A 144 15.21 -7.53 18.84
C PRO A 144 13.80 -6.93 18.77
N GLY A 145 13.15 -7.05 17.61
CA GLY A 145 11.88 -6.42 17.31
C GLY A 145 11.97 -5.12 16.52
N ASP A 146 13.13 -4.48 16.45
CA ASP A 146 13.31 -3.30 15.59
C ASP A 146 13.14 -3.65 14.13
N ARG A 147 12.61 -2.69 13.36
CA ARG A 147 12.27 -2.88 11.95
C ARG A 147 13.43 -2.50 11.05
N VAL A 148 13.52 -3.22 9.94
CA VAL A 148 14.50 -2.97 8.89
C VAL A 148 13.76 -2.79 7.57
N VAL A 149 13.91 -1.64 6.95
CA VAL A 149 13.26 -1.30 5.67
C VAL A 149 14.29 -1.07 4.57
N TYR A 150 13.90 -1.23 3.32
CA TYR A 150 14.75 -0.84 2.20
C TYR A 150 15.11 0.65 2.29
N SER A 151 16.40 0.97 2.13
CA SER A 151 16.82 2.35 1.99
C SER A 151 16.57 2.81 0.56
N GLY A 152 15.84 3.90 0.43
CA GLY A 152 15.55 4.53 -0.85
C GLY A 152 14.83 5.85 -0.62
N ARG A 153 14.97 6.77 -1.57
CA ARG A 153 14.17 8.00 -1.59
C ARG A 153 13.31 7.99 -2.84
N PRO A 154 12.08 8.52 -2.75
CA PRO A 154 11.24 8.70 -3.92
C PRO A 154 11.95 9.55 -4.98
N GLN A 155 11.87 9.12 -6.22
CA GLN A 155 12.52 9.80 -7.35
C GLN A 155 11.59 9.86 -8.56
N ARG A 156 11.73 10.91 -9.33
CA ARG A 156 11.07 11.05 -10.65
C ARG A 156 11.84 10.26 -11.69
N LEU A 157 11.08 9.56 -12.52
CA LEU A 157 11.54 9.01 -13.78
C LEU A 157 11.03 9.90 -14.93
N LEU A 158 11.21 9.45 -16.16
CA LEU A 158 10.74 10.20 -17.33
C LEU A 158 9.19 10.20 -17.40
N GLY A 159 8.63 11.34 -17.76
CA GLY A 159 7.18 11.53 -17.84
C GLY A 159 6.52 11.65 -16.45
N SER A 160 5.42 10.94 -16.26
CA SER A 160 4.64 10.91 -15.01
C SER A 160 5.04 9.78 -14.06
N ARG A 161 6.11 9.04 -14.37
CA ARG A 161 6.52 7.89 -13.58
C ARG A 161 7.40 8.29 -12.40
N VAL A 162 7.21 7.55 -11.32
CA VAL A 162 8.01 7.70 -10.09
C VAL A 162 8.49 6.33 -9.61
N THR A 163 9.58 6.32 -8.86
CA THR A 163 10.12 5.13 -8.20
C THR A 163 10.39 5.41 -6.74
N SER A 164 10.09 4.44 -5.90
CA SER A 164 10.37 4.45 -4.46
C SER A 164 10.26 3.02 -3.94
N PRO A 165 10.85 2.66 -2.79
CA PRO A 165 10.29 1.59 -1.98
C PRO A 165 8.92 2.01 -1.44
N SER A 166 8.07 1.05 -1.10
CA SER A 166 6.75 1.26 -0.47
C SER A 166 5.70 2.04 -1.29
N LEU A 167 5.81 2.07 -2.63
CA LEU A 167 4.68 2.49 -3.47
C LEU A 167 3.51 1.52 -3.33
N ASP A 168 3.80 0.30 -2.99
CA ASP A 168 2.90 -0.70 -2.42
C ASP A 168 2.69 -0.41 -0.93
N ASP A 169 1.54 0.05 -0.45
CA ASP A 169 0.44 0.63 -1.24
C ASP A 169 0.25 2.13 -0.90
N ARG A 170 1.38 2.85 -0.72
CA ARG A 170 1.35 4.32 -0.51
C ARG A 170 0.82 5.05 -1.74
N ALA A 171 0.94 4.43 -2.92
CA ALA A 171 0.33 4.92 -4.15
C ALA A 171 -1.20 4.83 -4.09
N GLY A 172 -1.76 3.72 -3.63
CA GLY A 172 -3.19 3.57 -3.38
C GLY A 172 -3.69 4.51 -2.29
N CYS A 173 -2.94 4.64 -1.18
CA CYS A 173 -3.25 5.63 -0.15
C CYS A 173 -3.37 7.05 -0.75
N ALA A 174 -2.44 7.45 -1.59
CA ALA A 174 -2.48 8.76 -2.24
C ALA A 174 -3.68 8.90 -3.19
N ALA A 175 -4.04 7.84 -3.93
CA ALA A 175 -5.21 7.84 -4.80
C ALA A 175 -6.53 7.95 -4.00
N VAL A 176 -6.64 7.24 -2.87
CA VAL A 176 -7.83 7.30 -1.99
C VAL A 176 -7.94 8.67 -1.32
N ILE A 177 -6.84 9.22 -0.78
CA ILE A 177 -6.82 10.59 -0.24
C ILE A 177 -7.22 11.60 -1.32
N ARG A 178 -6.69 11.45 -2.53
CA ARG A 178 -7.03 12.32 -3.66
C ARG A 178 -8.50 12.24 -4.04
N ALA A 179 -9.11 11.04 -4.00
CA ALA A 179 -10.55 10.88 -4.22
C ALA A 179 -11.37 11.63 -3.16
N ALA A 180 -10.98 11.53 -1.87
CA ALA A 180 -11.62 12.29 -0.80
C ALA A 180 -11.50 13.81 -1.02
N GLN A 181 -10.33 14.31 -1.42
CA GLN A 181 -10.13 15.72 -1.75
C GLN A 181 -11.01 16.18 -2.93
N LEU A 182 -11.25 15.32 -3.93
CA LEU A 182 -12.14 15.61 -5.05
C LEU A 182 -13.62 15.67 -4.64
N LEU A 183 -13.99 15.00 -3.57
CA LEU A 183 -15.36 14.94 -3.02
C LEU A 183 -15.60 15.96 -1.90
N ALA A 184 -14.56 16.62 -1.43
CA ALA A 184 -14.63 17.53 -0.28
C ALA A 184 -15.60 18.69 -0.55
N GLY A 185 -16.53 18.91 0.39
CA GLY A 185 -17.52 20.00 0.29
C GLY A 185 -18.71 19.73 -0.64
N GLU A 186 -18.77 18.55 -1.28
CA GLU A 186 -19.91 18.17 -2.11
C GLU A 186 -21.10 17.66 -1.26
N ASP A 187 -22.32 17.90 -1.73
CA ASP A 187 -23.54 17.36 -1.12
C ASP A 187 -23.76 15.91 -1.58
N LEU A 188 -23.21 14.98 -0.80
CA LEU A 188 -23.27 13.55 -1.10
C LEU A 188 -24.43 12.90 -0.34
N SER A 189 -25.12 11.96 -0.97
CA SER A 189 -26.24 11.23 -0.36
C SER A 189 -25.79 10.19 0.66
N TRP A 190 -24.58 9.67 0.50
CA TRP A 190 -23.99 8.62 1.33
C TRP A 190 -22.91 9.19 2.27
N GLU A 191 -22.65 8.50 3.38
CA GLU A 191 -21.42 8.68 4.13
C GLU A 191 -20.27 8.00 3.38
N VAL A 192 -19.20 8.75 3.13
CA VAL A 192 -17.97 8.23 2.54
C VAL A 192 -16.96 8.03 3.65
N ILE A 193 -16.43 6.83 3.74
CA ILE A 193 -15.42 6.46 4.72
C ILE A 193 -14.13 6.15 3.97
N VAL A 194 -13.07 6.89 4.27
CA VAL A 194 -11.69 6.56 3.87
C VAL A 194 -11.11 5.65 4.94
N LEU A 195 -10.57 4.53 4.54
CA LEU A 195 -9.82 3.63 5.41
C LEU A 195 -8.43 3.43 4.83
N LEU A 196 -7.42 3.97 5.50
CA LEU A 196 -6.03 3.63 5.20
C LEU A 196 -5.60 2.61 6.26
N SER A 197 -5.58 1.34 5.86
CA SER A 197 -5.50 0.20 6.75
C SER A 197 -4.07 -0.14 7.16
N SER A 198 -3.93 -0.74 8.33
CA SER A 198 -2.68 -1.26 8.87
C SER A 198 -2.57 -2.77 8.66
N ARG A 199 -1.35 -3.30 8.57
CA ARG A 199 -1.03 -4.74 8.63
C ARG A 199 -1.63 -5.56 7.49
N GLU A 200 -1.81 -4.99 6.31
CA GLU A 200 -2.23 -5.73 5.13
C GLU A 200 -1.20 -6.82 4.80
N GLU A 201 0.07 -6.45 4.73
CA GLU A 201 1.22 -7.28 4.38
C GLU A 201 1.44 -8.50 5.32
N THR A 202 0.76 -8.47 6.46
CA THR A 202 0.84 -9.53 7.47
C THR A 202 -0.52 -10.16 7.79
N GLY A 203 -1.46 -10.12 6.83
CA GLY A 203 -2.72 -10.84 6.89
C GLY A 203 -3.96 -9.98 7.13
N GLY A 204 -3.92 -8.67 6.89
CA GLY A 204 -5.07 -7.76 6.79
C GLY A 204 -5.97 -7.57 8.03
N PRO A 205 -5.48 -7.74 9.30
CA PRO A 205 -6.37 -7.61 10.46
C PRO A 205 -6.88 -6.17 10.65
N GLY A 206 -6.15 -5.16 10.15
CA GLY A 206 -6.56 -3.77 10.21
C GLY A 206 -7.83 -3.51 9.43
N ALA A 207 -7.84 -3.88 8.14
CA ALA A 207 -9.00 -3.69 7.28
C ALA A 207 -10.22 -4.51 7.72
N GLY A 208 -10.02 -5.78 8.09
CA GLY A 208 -11.11 -6.65 8.52
C GLY A 208 -11.80 -6.16 9.80
N THR A 209 -11.02 -5.73 10.81
CA THR A 209 -11.58 -5.19 12.06
C THR A 209 -12.25 -3.84 11.86
N ALA A 210 -11.65 -2.96 11.04
CA ALA A 210 -12.25 -1.67 10.70
C ALA A 210 -13.56 -1.84 9.93
N ALA A 211 -13.61 -2.68 8.90
CA ALA A 211 -14.84 -2.94 8.14
C ALA A 211 -15.97 -3.50 9.02
N TYR A 212 -15.64 -4.34 10.02
CA TYR A 212 -16.62 -4.83 10.98
C TYR A 212 -17.24 -3.69 11.80
N VAL A 213 -16.45 -2.72 12.26
CA VAL A 213 -16.93 -1.59 13.09
C VAL A 213 -17.64 -0.54 12.24
N LEU A 214 -17.09 -0.21 11.08
CA LEU A 214 -17.58 0.84 10.20
C LEU A 214 -18.85 0.45 9.44
N ASP A 215 -19.09 -0.85 9.26
CA ASP A 215 -20.30 -1.43 8.67
C ASP A 215 -20.68 -0.80 7.32
N PRO A 216 -19.81 -0.80 6.31
CA PRO A 216 -20.11 -0.23 5.01
C PRO A 216 -21.03 -1.14 4.20
N ALA A 217 -21.93 -0.55 3.41
CA ALA A 217 -22.75 -1.30 2.45
C ALA A 217 -21.95 -1.69 1.18
N GLN A 218 -20.98 -0.84 0.82
CA GLN A 218 -20.09 -1.05 -0.33
C GLN A 218 -18.65 -0.66 0.03
N ALA A 219 -17.69 -1.28 -0.67
CA ALA A 219 -16.29 -0.89 -0.57
C ALA A 219 -15.63 -0.86 -1.96
N ILE A 220 -14.78 0.13 -2.20
CA ILE A 220 -13.81 0.14 -3.30
C ILE A 220 -12.44 0.07 -2.65
N CYS A 221 -11.74 -1.03 -2.87
CA CYS A 221 -10.38 -1.23 -2.39
C CYS A 221 -9.40 -0.89 -3.52
N VAL A 222 -8.35 -0.17 -3.16
CA VAL A 222 -7.22 0.14 -4.04
C VAL A 222 -6.02 -0.62 -3.51
N ASP A 223 -5.25 -1.19 -4.41
CA ASP A 223 -3.98 -1.83 -4.15
C ASP A 223 -3.15 -1.81 -5.42
N VAL A 224 -1.93 -2.27 -5.41
CA VAL A 224 -1.11 -2.38 -6.61
C VAL A 224 -1.26 -3.76 -7.24
N SER A 225 -0.94 -3.89 -8.54
CA SER A 225 -0.80 -5.16 -9.21
C SER A 225 0.21 -5.09 -10.35
N PHE A 226 0.63 -6.25 -10.86
CA PHE A 226 1.75 -6.36 -11.78
C PHE A 226 1.52 -5.64 -13.12
N ALA A 227 2.41 -4.71 -13.45
CA ALA A 227 2.51 -4.13 -14.79
C ALA A 227 3.49 -4.91 -15.68
N VAL A 228 3.33 -4.76 -16.99
CA VAL A 228 4.23 -5.36 -17.98
C VAL A 228 5.68 -4.95 -17.72
N GLN A 229 6.55 -5.93 -17.56
CA GLN A 229 8.00 -5.79 -17.40
C GLN A 229 8.74 -6.99 -17.97
N PRO A 230 10.08 -6.92 -18.19
CA PRO A 230 10.87 -8.08 -18.59
C PRO A 230 10.69 -9.26 -17.62
N GLY A 231 10.60 -10.46 -18.16
CA GLY A 231 10.39 -11.68 -17.37
C GLY A 231 8.92 -12.06 -17.13
N LEU A 232 7.97 -11.18 -17.41
CA LEU A 232 6.54 -11.48 -17.34
C LEU A 232 5.97 -11.86 -18.71
N GLN A 233 4.93 -12.71 -18.70
CA GLN A 233 4.25 -13.14 -19.92
C GLN A 233 3.49 -11.97 -20.55
N LYS A 234 3.75 -11.70 -21.84
CA LYS A 234 3.05 -10.64 -22.58
C LYS A 234 1.53 -10.90 -22.65
N GLY A 235 0.75 -9.84 -22.55
CA GLY A 235 -0.71 -9.88 -22.69
C GLY A 235 -1.49 -10.31 -21.43
N LYS A 236 -0.77 -10.66 -20.35
CA LYS A 236 -1.40 -11.04 -19.08
C LYS A 236 -1.45 -9.88 -18.05
N TYR A 237 -0.59 -8.89 -18.22
CA TYR A 237 -0.38 -7.82 -17.25
C TYR A 237 -0.69 -6.46 -17.85
N ALA A 238 -1.06 -5.50 -16.99
CA ALA A 238 -1.43 -4.15 -17.38
C ALA A 238 -0.24 -3.29 -17.78
N SER A 239 -0.51 -2.18 -18.45
CA SER A 239 0.49 -1.19 -18.82
C SER A 239 0.48 -0.01 -17.85
N LEU A 240 1.67 0.47 -17.45
CA LEU A 240 1.79 1.78 -16.78
C LEU A 240 1.27 2.89 -17.70
N GLY A 241 0.46 3.80 -17.15
CA GLY A 241 -0.18 4.88 -17.90
C GLY A 241 -1.41 4.42 -18.69
N GLY A 242 -1.92 3.21 -18.42
CA GLY A 242 -3.12 2.65 -19.05
C GLY A 242 -4.41 2.83 -18.23
N GLY A 243 -4.33 3.50 -17.09
CA GLY A 243 -5.43 3.65 -16.14
C GLY A 243 -5.51 2.49 -15.13
N PRO A 244 -6.39 2.63 -14.11
CA PRO A 244 -6.59 1.59 -13.12
C PRO A 244 -7.05 0.27 -13.76
N MET A 245 -6.71 -0.82 -13.10
CA MET A 245 -7.18 -2.16 -13.45
C MET A 245 -8.45 -2.44 -12.65
N VAL A 246 -9.58 -2.60 -13.34
CA VAL A 246 -10.85 -2.97 -12.69
C VAL A 246 -10.88 -4.47 -12.46
N GLY A 247 -10.92 -4.88 -11.20
CA GLY A 247 -10.84 -6.27 -10.78
C GLY A 247 -12.04 -7.12 -11.16
N ILE A 248 -11.78 -8.37 -11.53
CA ILE A 248 -12.76 -9.44 -11.77
C ILE A 248 -12.31 -10.65 -10.96
N ALA A 249 -13.02 -10.93 -9.86
CA ALA A 249 -12.74 -12.07 -9.00
C ALA A 249 -14.04 -12.62 -8.40
N PRO A 250 -14.06 -13.88 -7.90
CA PRO A 250 -15.24 -14.46 -7.28
C PRO A 250 -15.78 -13.67 -6.07
N ALA A 251 -14.90 -13.02 -5.32
CA ALA A 251 -15.24 -12.20 -4.15
C ALA A 251 -15.77 -10.80 -4.51
N LEU A 252 -15.63 -10.35 -5.76
CA LEU A 252 -15.96 -9.00 -6.18
C LEU A 252 -17.39 -8.89 -6.75
N SER A 253 -18.04 -7.75 -6.49
CA SER A 253 -19.37 -7.43 -7.00
C SER A 253 -19.34 -7.16 -8.51
N SER A 254 -20.02 -7.99 -9.28
CA SER A 254 -20.18 -7.80 -10.72
C SER A 254 -20.98 -6.53 -11.06
N GLY A 255 -21.91 -6.12 -10.18
CA GLY A 255 -22.68 -4.87 -10.32
C GLY A 255 -21.78 -3.64 -10.19
N MET A 256 -20.99 -3.55 -9.11
CA MET A 256 -20.06 -2.44 -8.92
C MET A 256 -19.03 -2.36 -10.05
N ARG A 257 -18.51 -3.51 -10.50
CA ARG A 257 -17.61 -3.56 -11.66
C ARG A 257 -18.28 -2.99 -12.94
N ALA A 258 -19.52 -3.39 -13.20
CA ALA A 258 -20.26 -2.89 -14.37
C ALA A 258 -20.45 -1.37 -14.30
N ASP A 259 -20.78 -0.84 -13.12
CA ASP A 259 -20.92 0.60 -12.90
C ASP A 259 -19.56 1.33 -13.05
N LEU A 260 -18.49 0.85 -12.45
CA LEU A 260 -17.14 1.43 -12.60
C LEU A 260 -16.72 1.49 -14.08
N THR A 261 -16.91 0.41 -14.84
CA THR A 261 -16.53 0.41 -16.26
C THR A 261 -17.45 1.30 -17.12
N ARG A 262 -18.71 1.43 -16.78
CA ARG A 262 -19.65 2.36 -17.42
C ARG A 262 -19.25 3.80 -17.13
N ILE A 263 -18.98 4.14 -15.88
CA ILE A 263 -18.54 5.48 -15.44
C ILE A 263 -17.21 5.83 -16.08
N ALA A 264 -16.23 4.93 -16.08
CA ALA A 264 -14.94 5.18 -16.72
C ALA A 264 -15.10 5.59 -18.20
N LYS A 265 -15.97 4.89 -18.95
CA LYS A 265 -16.29 5.24 -20.35
C LYS A 265 -16.96 6.61 -20.47
N GLN A 266 -17.90 6.94 -19.58
CA GLN A 266 -18.64 8.22 -19.59
C GLN A 266 -17.71 9.40 -19.29
N GLU A 267 -16.80 9.23 -18.34
CA GLU A 267 -15.85 10.25 -17.90
C GLU A 267 -14.56 10.30 -18.76
N GLY A 268 -14.45 9.42 -19.76
CA GLY A 268 -13.25 9.32 -20.60
C GLY A 268 -12.00 8.91 -19.82
N ILE A 269 -12.16 8.14 -18.73
CA ILE A 269 -11.07 7.60 -17.93
C ILE A 269 -10.64 6.28 -18.54
N PRO A 270 -9.36 6.14 -18.94
CA PRO A 270 -8.83 4.87 -19.42
C PRO A 270 -8.82 3.87 -18.26
N TYR A 271 -9.09 2.61 -18.56
CA TYR A 271 -9.03 1.52 -17.60
C TYR A 271 -8.60 0.22 -18.27
N GLN A 272 -8.12 -0.70 -17.47
CA GLN A 272 -7.73 -2.05 -17.88
C GLN A 272 -8.56 -3.05 -17.06
N LEU A 273 -8.52 -4.33 -17.43
CA LEU A 273 -9.21 -5.38 -16.67
C LEU A 273 -8.17 -6.31 -16.04
N GLU A 274 -8.42 -6.71 -14.80
CA GLU A 274 -7.63 -7.69 -14.08
C GLU A 274 -8.49 -8.88 -13.69
N VAL A 275 -8.15 -10.07 -14.18
CA VAL A 275 -8.91 -11.29 -13.90
C VAL A 275 -8.15 -12.15 -12.91
N MET A 276 -8.75 -12.34 -11.72
CA MET A 276 -8.23 -13.15 -10.63
C MET A 276 -9.14 -14.35 -10.42
N GLY A 277 -8.59 -15.57 -10.57
CA GLY A 277 -9.39 -16.81 -10.48
C GLY A 277 -9.66 -17.31 -9.06
N GLY A 278 -9.18 -16.60 -8.04
CA GLY A 278 -9.29 -16.97 -6.63
C GLY A 278 -9.51 -15.75 -5.73
N SER A 279 -8.76 -15.69 -4.62
CA SER A 279 -8.67 -14.50 -3.77
C SER A 279 -8.04 -13.32 -4.51
N THR A 280 -8.27 -12.13 -4.02
CA THR A 280 -7.61 -10.92 -4.54
C THR A 280 -6.19 -10.79 -4.02
N GLY A 281 -5.90 -11.36 -2.85
CA GLY A 281 -4.63 -11.22 -2.14
C GLY A 281 -4.42 -9.82 -1.57
N THR A 282 -5.52 -9.13 -1.24
CA THR A 282 -5.54 -7.75 -0.73
C THR A 282 -6.53 -7.62 0.43
N ASP A 283 -6.60 -6.47 1.05
CA ASP A 283 -7.59 -6.12 2.08
C ASP A 283 -9.04 -6.42 1.66
N THR A 284 -9.32 -6.45 0.36
CA THR A 284 -10.65 -6.77 -0.16
C THR A 284 -11.18 -8.12 0.35
N ASP A 285 -10.29 -9.12 0.47
CA ASP A 285 -10.65 -10.47 0.93
C ASP A 285 -11.12 -10.48 2.40
N HIS A 286 -10.65 -9.52 3.20
CA HIS A 286 -11.05 -9.35 4.60
C HIS A 286 -12.27 -8.45 4.76
N ILE A 287 -12.38 -7.41 3.93
CA ILE A 287 -13.52 -6.48 3.95
C ILE A 287 -14.79 -7.17 3.46
N CYS A 288 -14.71 -7.96 2.38
CA CYS A 288 -15.91 -8.58 1.77
C CYS A 288 -16.64 -9.56 2.69
N ILE A 289 -15.95 -10.13 3.67
CA ILE A 289 -16.53 -11.09 4.65
C ILE A 289 -16.91 -10.43 5.99
N ALA A 290 -16.75 -9.10 6.13
CA ALA A 290 -17.10 -8.42 7.37
C ALA A 290 -18.61 -8.48 7.63
N ARG A 291 -19.00 -8.75 8.88
CA ARG A 291 -20.42 -8.87 9.32
C ARG A 291 -21.25 -9.81 8.45
N GLY A 292 -22.23 -9.25 7.75
CA GLY A 292 -23.14 -9.96 6.84
C GLY A 292 -22.66 -10.02 5.40
N GLY A 293 -21.45 -9.53 5.14
CA GLY A 293 -20.84 -9.37 3.82
C GLY A 293 -20.95 -7.95 3.30
N VAL A 294 -19.88 -7.48 2.64
CA VAL A 294 -19.77 -6.15 2.02
C VAL A 294 -19.64 -6.33 0.50
N ALA A 295 -20.40 -5.60 -0.27
CA ALA A 295 -20.23 -5.59 -1.73
C ALA A 295 -18.94 -4.83 -2.08
N CYS A 296 -17.94 -5.53 -2.62
CA CYS A 296 -16.63 -4.98 -2.90
C CYS A 296 -16.34 -4.86 -4.39
N ALA A 297 -15.63 -3.79 -4.76
CA ALA A 297 -14.92 -3.67 -6.02
C ALA A 297 -13.43 -3.42 -5.74
N MET A 298 -12.58 -3.75 -6.70
CA MET A 298 -11.15 -3.53 -6.61
C MET A 298 -10.65 -2.73 -7.80
N LEU A 299 -9.81 -1.75 -7.55
CA LEU A 299 -9.08 -0.96 -8.53
C LEU A 299 -7.59 -1.12 -8.26
N SER A 300 -6.90 -1.90 -9.08
CA SER A 300 -5.45 -2.10 -8.92
C SER A 300 -4.66 -1.05 -9.71
N LEU A 301 -3.62 -0.53 -9.08
CA LEU A 301 -2.65 0.35 -9.73
C LEU A 301 -1.57 -0.49 -10.43
N PRO A 302 -1.34 -0.31 -11.73
CA PRO A 302 -0.24 -1.01 -12.39
C PRO A 302 1.11 -0.63 -11.77
N GLN A 303 1.89 -1.63 -11.33
CA GLN A 303 3.18 -1.44 -10.68
C GLN A 303 4.23 -2.39 -11.24
N ARG A 304 5.46 -1.91 -11.38
CA ARG A 304 6.64 -2.74 -11.67
C ARG A 304 7.49 -2.90 -10.44
N ASN A 305 8.24 -4.01 -10.41
CA ASN A 305 9.21 -4.31 -9.34
C ASN A 305 8.56 -4.33 -7.94
N MET A 306 7.33 -4.82 -7.83
CA MET A 306 6.63 -4.98 -6.53
C MET A 306 7.53 -5.64 -5.50
N HIS A 307 7.46 -5.19 -4.24
CA HIS A 307 8.22 -5.71 -3.11
C HIS A 307 9.76 -5.59 -3.27
N THR A 308 10.21 -4.56 -3.97
CA THR A 308 11.65 -4.27 -4.14
C THR A 308 12.01 -2.84 -3.68
N PRO A 309 13.31 -2.52 -3.53
CA PRO A 309 13.72 -1.15 -3.21
C PRO A 309 13.36 -0.10 -4.29
N ALA A 310 12.90 -0.51 -5.47
CA ALA A 310 12.71 0.36 -6.64
C ALA A 310 11.41 0.02 -7.40
N GLU A 311 10.30 0.11 -6.71
CA GLU A 311 8.97 -0.01 -7.29
C GLU A 311 8.68 1.16 -8.23
N ILE A 312 7.84 0.97 -9.24
CA ILE A 312 7.54 2.00 -10.23
C ILE A 312 6.05 2.04 -10.51
N VAL A 313 5.45 3.22 -10.38
CA VAL A 313 4.07 3.53 -10.79
C VAL A 313 4.02 4.75 -11.71
N ASP A 314 2.89 4.95 -12.36
CA ASP A 314 2.59 6.15 -13.13
C ASP A 314 1.59 7.01 -12.38
N LEU A 315 1.95 8.24 -12.02
CA LEU A 315 1.08 9.16 -11.27
C LEU A 315 -0.24 9.47 -11.98
N GLN A 316 -0.28 9.30 -13.31
CA GLN A 316 -1.50 9.50 -14.06
C GLN A 316 -2.51 8.38 -13.78
N ASP A 317 -2.04 7.13 -13.54
CA ASP A 317 -2.91 6.03 -13.15
C ASP A 317 -3.56 6.31 -11.78
N LEU A 318 -2.80 6.90 -10.83
CA LEU A 318 -3.32 7.29 -9.52
C LEU A 318 -4.43 8.38 -9.64
N GLU A 319 -4.18 9.42 -10.45
CA GLU A 319 -5.18 10.48 -10.66
C GLU A 319 -6.45 9.94 -11.32
N TRP A 320 -6.33 9.04 -12.30
CA TRP A 320 -7.49 8.39 -12.93
C TRP A 320 -8.24 7.50 -11.94
N THR A 321 -7.53 6.76 -11.09
CA THR A 321 -8.13 5.94 -10.03
C THR A 321 -8.92 6.82 -9.05
N ALA A 322 -8.34 7.91 -8.59
CA ALA A 322 -9.01 8.87 -7.71
C ALA A 322 -10.27 9.48 -8.35
N ARG A 323 -10.18 9.89 -9.62
CA ARG A 323 -11.30 10.43 -10.37
C ARG A 323 -12.41 9.39 -10.59
N LEU A 324 -12.06 8.14 -10.86
CA LEU A 324 -13.02 7.06 -11.05
C LEU A 324 -13.78 6.75 -9.75
N MET A 325 -13.08 6.68 -8.61
CA MET A 325 -13.71 6.54 -7.29
C MET A 325 -14.65 7.70 -6.98
N ALA A 326 -14.20 8.94 -7.19
CA ALA A 326 -15.02 10.12 -6.93
C ALA A 326 -16.27 10.15 -7.82
N ALA A 327 -16.14 9.82 -9.10
CA ALA A 327 -17.27 9.74 -10.03
C ALA A 327 -18.27 8.62 -9.66
N TYR A 328 -17.77 7.49 -9.16
CA TYR A 328 -18.61 6.41 -8.64
C TYR A 328 -19.42 6.88 -7.43
N VAL A 329 -18.77 7.52 -6.46
CA VAL A 329 -19.42 8.03 -5.24
C VAL A 329 -20.50 9.05 -5.56
N ARG A 330 -20.27 9.99 -6.49
CA ARG A 330 -21.27 10.97 -6.95
C ARG A 330 -22.52 10.33 -7.54
N GLY A 331 -22.39 9.13 -8.10
CA GLY A 331 -23.51 8.37 -8.68
C GLY A 331 -24.35 7.60 -7.67
N LEU A 332 -23.98 7.59 -6.39
CA LEU A 332 -24.74 6.93 -5.33
C LEU A 332 -25.87 7.83 -4.85
N VAL A 333 -27.11 7.34 -4.93
CA VAL A 333 -28.34 8.06 -4.56
C VAL A 333 -29.07 7.39 -3.40
#